data_a98fd24821dac2825b7746621ec5339c
#
_entry.id   a98fd24821dac2825b7746621ec5339c
#
_cell.length_a   1.000
_cell.length_b   1.000
_cell.length_c   1.000
_cell.angle_alpha   90.00
_cell.angle_beta   90.00
_cell.angle_gamma   90.00
#
_symmetry.space_group_name_H-M   'P 1'
#
loop_
_entity.id
_entity.type
_entity.pdbx_description
1 polymer ?
#
loop_
_entity_poly.entity_id
_entity_poly.type
_entity_poly.pdbx_seq_one_letter_code
_entity_poly.pdbx_strand_id
1 'polypeptide(L)'
;QPNNSLSGKLLRSSFVVSLMTMLSRVFGLARDMVVAYFFGAAAGADAFFLAFRIPNFFRRLFAEGAFAQAFVPVLTDYKENRTREEVRALIGKSAGSLGAILVLLTLAGVLGAAVVIGVFAPGFVYHGDTGKFDLAVDMLRLTFPYLFLISMTALSGAVLNTYDKFAVPSFTPVLLNISLIASAVLLRPYLDVPVMALAWGVLVAGVAQLTFQLPFLARENLLPLPSVDFKDPGVKRIGWLMLPAVFGASVSQINLLVDTLLASFLETGSLSWLYYSDRLLELPLALFGITVATVILPSLSREHTTQSGEAFSGTLNWALRLVLLFGVPATVALVYLAEPLIAALFYQGELTVRDVAMSSYSLAAYGVGLLGHMMVKVLAPGYFARQDTRTPVRYGIFALVANIVLNFALVWQFKHVGLAMATSISAFLNAGLLLFGLLRADVLHFSAGWRSFLLQISISSLVMLLVLYLILPDMTYWISEGFVSRMVTIVLICFAGAVSYAAVLLCTGFRYQQLVR
;
A
#
# COMPACT_ATOMS: atom_id res chain seq x y z
N GLN A 1 24.26 -17.03 27.23
CA GLN A 1 22.85 -17.49 27.06
C GLN A 1 21.79 -16.39 26.99
N PRO A 2 22.05 -15.04 27.04
CA PRO A 2 21.02 -14.01 26.87
C PRO A 2 20.51 -13.84 25.43
N ASN A 3 21.29 -14.24 24.41
CA ASN A 3 20.95 -13.99 23.00
C ASN A 3 19.79 -14.87 22.45
N ASN A 4 19.55 -16.05 23.01
CA ASN A 4 18.48 -16.94 22.53
C ASN A 4 17.07 -16.48 22.95
N SER A 5 16.93 -15.78 24.06
CA SER A 5 15.63 -15.27 24.53
C SER A 5 15.18 -13.99 23.78
N LEU A 6 16.11 -13.16 23.34
CA LEU A 6 15.84 -11.96 22.55
C LEU A 6 15.46 -12.31 21.11
N SER A 7 16.16 -13.27 20.49
CA SER A 7 15.83 -13.74 19.14
C SER A 7 14.46 -14.40 19.08
N GLY A 8 14.09 -15.19 20.10
CA GLY A 8 12.76 -15.83 20.19
C GLY A 8 11.61 -14.81 20.38
N LYS A 9 11.82 -13.75 21.17
CA LYS A 9 10.83 -12.67 21.32
C LYS A 9 10.65 -11.86 20.03
N LEU A 10 11.73 -11.52 19.34
CA LEU A 10 11.70 -10.80 18.07
C LEU A 10 11.00 -11.62 16.98
N LEU A 11 11.31 -12.92 16.87
CA LEU A 11 10.64 -13.82 15.92
C LEU A 11 9.13 -13.93 16.19
N ARG A 12 8.74 -14.06 17.46
CA ARG A 12 7.32 -14.10 17.85
C ARG A 12 6.61 -12.79 17.54
N SER A 13 7.22 -11.66 17.81
CA SER A 13 6.65 -10.33 17.49
C SER A 13 6.50 -10.14 15.99
N SER A 14 7.51 -10.51 15.19
CA SER A 14 7.47 -10.45 13.72
C SER A 14 6.38 -11.36 13.16
N PHE A 15 6.22 -12.57 13.69
CA PHE A 15 5.16 -13.48 13.29
C PHE A 15 3.76 -12.91 13.57
N VAL A 16 3.55 -12.34 14.77
CA VAL A 16 2.27 -11.71 15.14
C VAL A 16 1.96 -10.54 14.22
N VAL A 17 2.93 -9.65 13.97
CA VAL A 17 2.76 -8.51 13.06
C VAL A 17 2.41 -8.99 11.64
N SER A 18 3.10 -10.00 11.12
CA SER A 18 2.84 -10.59 9.81
C SER A 18 1.44 -11.19 9.73
N LEU A 19 1.02 -11.94 10.75
CA LEU A 19 -0.32 -12.52 10.82
C LEU A 19 -1.41 -11.44 10.86
N MET A 20 -1.25 -10.38 11.66
CA MET A 20 -2.20 -9.27 11.72
C MET A 20 -2.25 -8.50 10.40
N THR A 21 -1.11 -8.34 9.74
CA THR A 21 -1.04 -7.71 8.41
C THR A 21 -1.79 -8.55 7.37
N MET A 22 -1.60 -9.86 7.36
CA MET A 22 -2.34 -10.77 6.47
C MET A 22 -3.84 -10.69 6.73
N LEU A 23 -4.26 -10.75 8.01
CA LEU A 23 -5.65 -10.61 8.40
C LEU A 23 -6.25 -9.29 7.90
N SER A 24 -5.54 -8.18 8.10
CA SER A 24 -5.96 -6.87 7.60
C SER A 24 -6.14 -6.84 6.08
N ARG A 25 -5.30 -7.54 5.32
CA ARG A 25 -5.42 -7.61 3.86
C ARG A 25 -6.63 -8.44 3.41
N VAL A 26 -6.88 -9.56 4.08
CA VAL A 26 -8.08 -10.38 3.81
C VAL A 26 -9.35 -9.57 4.09
N PHE A 27 -9.43 -8.90 5.24
CA PHE A 27 -10.56 -8.02 5.55
C PHE A 27 -10.63 -6.81 4.61
N GLY A 28 -9.50 -6.31 4.14
CA GLY A 28 -9.44 -5.24 3.15
C GLY A 28 -10.05 -5.67 1.81
N LEU A 29 -9.70 -6.87 1.33
CA LEU A 29 -10.30 -7.43 0.12
C LEU A 29 -11.81 -7.68 0.30
N ALA A 30 -12.22 -8.27 1.43
CA ALA A 30 -13.64 -8.49 1.74
C ALA A 30 -14.42 -7.16 1.77
N ARG A 31 -13.86 -6.10 2.36
CA ARG A 31 -14.44 -4.76 2.31
C ARG A 31 -14.62 -4.26 0.87
N ASP A 32 -13.58 -4.39 0.04
CA ASP A 32 -13.61 -3.89 -1.33
C ASP A 32 -14.65 -4.67 -2.17
N MET A 33 -14.81 -5.97 -1.91
CA MET A 33 -15.88 -6.78 -2.51
C MET A 33 -17.28 -6.32 -2.05
N VAL A 34 -17.46 -6.00 -0.78
CA VAL A 34 -18.71 -5.46 -0.24
C VAL A 34 -19.03 -4.08 -0.84
N VAL A 35 -18.01 -3.21 -0.97
CA VAL A 35 -18.17 -1.91 -1.62
C VAL A 35 -18.58 -2.07 -3.09
N ALA A 36 -17.91 -2.96 -3.82
CA ALA A 36 -18.26 -3.26 -5.21
C ALA A 36 -19.68 -3.84 -5.35
N TYR A 37 -20.07 -4.73 -4.43
CA TYR A 37 -21.40 -5.33 -4.40
C TYR A 37 -22.52 -4.30 -4.24
N PHE A 38 -22.39 -3.38 -3.30
CA PHE A 38 -23.45 -2.42 -2.98
C PHE A 38 -23.42 -1.14 -3.79
N PHE A 39 -22.28 -0.73 -4.30
CA PHE A 39 -22.09 0.60 -4.90
C PHE A 39 -21.44 0.57 -6.29
N GLY A 40 -20.91 -0.58 -6.73
CA GLY A 40 -20.32 -0.74 -8.06
C GLY A 40 -19.18 0.23 -8.36
N ALA A 41 -19.21 0.79 -9.58
CA ALA A 41 -18.31 1.86 -10.04
C ALA A 41 -19.11 3.12 -10.48
N ALA A 42 -20.21 3.38 -9.81
CA ALA A 42 -21.08 4.53 -10.07
C ALA A 42 -20.47 5.85 -9.50
N ALA A 43 -21.13 6.97 -9.80
CA ALA A 43 -20.73 8.29 -9.31
C ALA A 43 -20.52 8.37 -7.79
N GLY A 44 -21.36 7.65 -7.02
CA GLY A 44 -21.23 7.59 -5.57
C GLY A 44 -19.97 6.87 -5.09
N ALA A 45 -19.58 5.77 -5.75
CA ALA A 45 -18.35 5.05 -5.45
C ALA A 45 -17.12 5.92 -5.77
N ASP A 46 -17.09 6.58 -6.92
CA ASP A 46 -16.02 7.51 -7.29
C ASP A 46 -15.90 8.67 -6.28
N ALA A 47 -17.04 9.26 -5.87
CA ALA A 47 -17.07 10.33 -4.86
C ALA A 47 -16.51 9.84 -3.52
N PHE A 48 -16.87 8.62 -3.10
CA PHE A 48 -16.35 8.02 -1.87
C PHE A 48 -14.84 7.75 -1.96
N PHE A 49 -14.37 7.12 -3.03
CA PHE A 49 -12.94 6.84 -3.17
C PHE A 49 -12.11 8.11 -3.18
N LEU A 50 -12.60 9.17 -3.82
CA LEU A 50 -11.96 10.48 -3.75
C LEU A 50 -11.95 11.04 -2.33
N ALA A 51 -13.13 11.12 -1.69
CA ALA A 51 -13.28 11.68 -0.34
C ALA A 51 -12.49 10.90 0.72
N PHE A 52 -12.34 9.59 0.56
CA PHE A 52 -11.54 8.75 1.45
C PHE A 52 -10.03 8.86 1.17
N ARG A 53 -9.65 9.07 -0.10
CA ARG A 53 -8.24 9.21 -0.50
C ARG A 53 -7.58 10.44 0.11
N ILE A 54 -8.31 11.54 0.28
CA ILE A 54 -7.79 12.80 0.79
C ILE A 54 -7.34 12.69 2.27
N PRO A 55 -8.16 12.24 3.23
CA PRO A 55 -7.69 12.03 4.60
C PRO A 55 -6.54 11.01 4.69
N ASN A 56 -6.57 9.96 3.85
CA ASN A 56 -5.48 8.99 3.79
C ASN A 56 -4.16 9.58 3.25
N PHE A 57 -4.23 10.51 2.30
CA PHE A 57 -3.07 11.26 1.83
C PHE A 57 -2.42 12.01 3.00
N PHE A 58 -3.20 12.79 3.75
CA PHE A 58 -2.70 13.53 4.91
C PHE A 58 -2.24 12.60 6.04
N ARG A 59 -2.91 11.48 6.24
CA ARG A 59 -2.49 10.44 7.20
C ARG A 59 -1.10 9.88 6.88
N ARG A 60 -0.86 9.51 5.63
CA ARG A 60 0.45 9.00 5.19
C ARG A 60 1.53 10.07 5.32
N LEU A 61 1.18 11.32 5.04
CA LEU A 61 2.10 12.44 5.14
C LEU A 61 2.50 12.75 6.59
N PHE A 62 1.52 12.88 7.48
CA PHE A 62 1.74 13.36 8.84
C PHE A 62 1.85 12.24 9.88
N ALA A 63 0.99 11.25 9.85
CA ALA A 63 0.87 10.29 10.94
C ALA A 63 1.77 9.06 10.82
N GLU A 64 1.80 8.40 9.67
CA GLU A 64 2.56 7.15 9.50
C GLU A 64 4.01 7.39 9.06
N GLY A 65 4.27 8.41 8.26
CA GLY A 65 5.62 8.69 7.74
C GLY A 65 6.42 9.57 8.69
N ALA A 66 6.14 10.87 8.66
CA ALA A 66 6.97 11.87 9.32
C ALA A 66 6.88 11.85 10.83
N PHE A 67 5.67 11.69 11.39
CA PHE A 67 5.50 11.73 12.84
C PHE A 67 6.15 10.54 13.54
N ALA A 68 5.92 9.32 13.07
CA ALA A 68 6.52 8.14 13.68
C ALA A 68 8.06 8.18 13.61
N GLN A 69 8.62 8.62 12.49
CA GLN A 69 10.08 8.77 12.33
C GLN A 69 10.70 9.82 13.26
N ALA A 70 9.95 10.87 13.57
CA ALA A 70 10.39 11.92 14.49
C ALA A 70 10.12 11.58 15.96
N PHE A 71 8.96 11.01 16.26
CA PHE A 71 8.48 10.78 17.61
C PHE A 71 9.17 9.58 18.29
N VAL A 72 9.29 8.44 17.59
CA VAL A 72 9.83 7.20 18.19
C VAL A 72 11.24 7.35 18.72
N PRO A 73 12.21 7.97 18.01
CA PRO A 73 13.56 8.16 18.55
C PRO A 73 13.58 9.05 19.80
N VAL A 74 12.77 10.13 19.83
CA VAL A 74 12.68 11.02 20.98
C VAL A 74 12.05 10.32 22.17
N LEU A 75 10.97 9.56 21.92
CA LEU A 75 10.32 8.78 22.97
C LEU A 75 11.22 7.70 23.56
N THR A 76 12.01 7.03 22.70
CA THR A 76 12.98 6.00 23.13
C THR A 76 14.07 6.63 24.00
N ASP A 77 14.62 7.79 23.59
CA ASP A 77 15.61 8.54 24.38
C ASP A 77 15.04 8.90 25.78
N TYR A 78 13.79 9.38 25.84
CA TYR A 78 13.13 9.66 27.11
C TYR A 78 12.88 8.39 27.94
N LYS A 79 12.48 7.29 27.31
CA LYS A 79 12.26 5.99 27.98
C LYS A 79 13.52 5.47 28.65
N GLU A 80 14.68 5.64 28.00
CA GLU A 80 15.95 5.13 28.50
C GLU A 80 16.62 6.05 29.52
N ASN A 81 16.47 7.37 29.37
CA ASN A 81 17.26 8.36 30.10
C ASN A 81 16.46 9.23 31.08
N ARG A 82 15.13 9.09 31.13
CA ARG A 82 14.22 9.94 31.92
C ARG A 82 13.30 9.12 32.81
N THR A 83 12.66 9.81 33.75
CA THR A 83 11.65 9.21 34.62
C THR A 83 10.37 8.87 33.83
N ARG A 84 9.59 7.92 34.35
CA ARG A 84 8.31 7.54 33.73
C ARG A 84 7.30 8.69 33.70
N GLU A 85 7.37 9.61 34.66
CA GLU A 85 6.55 10.81 34.68
C GLU A 85 6.91 11.78 33.55
N GLU A 86 8.22 11.98 33.29
CA GLU A 86 8.68 12.79 32.17
C GLU A 86 8.29 12.19 30.81
N VAL A 87 8.38 10.86 30.66
CA VAL A 87 7.88 10.14 29.48
C VAL A 87 6.40 10.38 29.29
N ARG A 88 5.61 10.22 30.34
CA ARG A 88 4.15 10.46 30.31
C ARG A 88 3.83 11.91 29.98
N ALA A 89 4.58 12.85 30.54
CA ALA A 89 4.43 14.27 30.22
C ALA A 89 4.75 14.57 28.73
N LEU A 90 5.83 13.98 28.19
CA LEU A 90 6.15 14.11 26.75
C LEU A 90 5.02 13.58 25.88
N ILE A 91 4.48 12.39 26.18
CA ILE A 91 3.36 11.81 25.42
C ILE A 91 2.14 12.75 25.48
N GLY A 92 1.81 13.29 26.66
CA GLY A 92 0.68 14.20 26.83
C GLY A 92 0.83 15.51 26.07
N LYS A 93 2.02 16.12 26.15
CA LYS A 93 2.35 17.36 25.43
C LYS A 93 2.40 17.14 23.92
N SER A 94 2.93 16.01 23.46
CA SER A 94 2.93 15.63 22.04
C SER A 94 1.50 15.39 21.54
N ALA A 95 0.69 14.66 22.30
CA ALA A 95 -0.71 14.41 21.94
C ALA A 95 -1.54 15.70 21.90
N GLY A 96 -1.36 16.59 22.89
CA GLY A 96 -2.06 17.88 22.95
C GLY A 96 -1.62 18.83 21.83
N SER A 97 -0.32 18.96 21.58
CA SER A 97 0.22 19.87 20.55
C SER A 97 -0.10 19.38 19.14
N LEU A 98 0.10 18.08 18.86
CA LEU A 98 -0.30 17.47 17.59
C LEU A 98 -1.82 17.53 17.42
N GLY A 99 -2.58 17.22 18.48
CA GLY A 99 -4.03 17.27 18.48
C GLY A 99 -4.56 18.66 18.16
N ALA A 100 -3.99 19.72 18.72
CA ALA A 100 -4.38 21.10 18.41
C ALA A 100 -4.18 21.44 16.92
N ILE A 101 -3.03 21.05 16.33
CA ILE A 101 -2.76 21.25 14.91
C ILE A 101 -3.78 20.47 14.07
N LEU A 102 -4.03 19.21 14.41
CA LEU A 102 -4.96 18.34 13.68
C LEU A 102 -6.42 18.80 13.78
N VAL A 103 -6.83 19.36 14.92
CA VAL A 103 -8.16 19.96 15.07
C VAL A 103 -8.29 21.17 14.13
N LEU A 104 -7.29 22.05 14.10
CA LEU A 104 -7.29 23.20 13.16
C LEU A 104 -7.33 22.74 11.71
N LEU A 105 -6.52 21.73 11.33
CA LEU A 105 -6.52 21.17 9.99
C LEU A 105 -7.86 20.52 9.65
N THR A 106 -8.45 19.79 10.61
CA THR A 106 -9.75 19.15 10.44
C THR A 106 -10.85 20.20 10.22
N LEU A 107 -10.88 21.25 11.03
CA LEU A 107 -11.83 22.34 10.88
C LEU A 107 -11.65 23.06 9.53
N ALA A 108 -10.41 23.37 9.16
CA ALA A 108 -10.11 23.96 7.87
C ALA A 108 -10.52 23.05 6.69
N GLY A 109 -10.29 21.74 6.79
CA GLY A 109 -10.68 20.76 5.78
C GLY A 109 -12.19 20.56 5.66
N VAL A 110 -12.91 20.54 6.79
CA VAL A 110 -14.38 20.43 6.80
C VAL A 110 -15.04 21.70 6.26
N LEU A 111 -14.59 22.88 6.68
CA LEU A 111 -15.11 24.16 6.20
C LEU A 111 -14.72 24.42 4.75
N GLY A 112 -13.48 24.08 4.39
CA GLY A 112 -12.94 24.21 3.04
C GLY A 112 -13.15 23.00 2.13
N ALA A 113 -14.03 22.06 2.48
CA ALA A 113 -14.18 20.79 1.75
C ALA A 113 -14.43 20.99 0.24
N ALA A 114 -15.23 21.97 -0.14
CA ALA A 114 -15.49 22.30 -1.54
C ALA A 114 -14.21 22.75 -2.28
N VAL A 115 -13.36 23.55 -1.62
CA VAL A 115 -12.08 23.98 -2.19
C VAL A 115 -11.13 22.79 -2.32
N VAL A 116 -11.07 21.94 -1.30
CA VAL A 116 -10.22 20.74 -1.31
C VAL A 116 -10.65 19.79 -2.43
N ILE A 117 -11.95 19.50 -2.58
CA ILE A 117 -12.45 18.68 -3.69
C ILE A 117 -12.16 19.35 -5.03
N GLY A 118 -12.35 20.66 -5.15
CA GLY A 118 -12.01 21.41 -6.37
C GLY A 118 -10.54 21.33 -6.77
N VAL A 119 -9.62 21.24 -5.81
CA VAL A 119 -8.18 21.07 -6.06
C VAL A 119 -7.83 19.62 -6.41
N PHE A 120 -8.40 18.65 -5.71
CA PHE A 120 -8.07 17.23 -5.93
C PHE A 120 -8.81 16.59 -7.10
N ALA A 121 -9.99 17.11 -7.45
CA ALA A 121 -10.83 16.61 -8.53
C ALA A 121 -11.50 17.76 -9.33
N PRO A 122 -10.70 18.64 -9.97
CA PRO A 122 -11.24 19.75 -10.74
C PRO A 122 -12.11 19.30 -11.93
N GLY A 123 -11.93 18.06 -12.40
CA GLY A 123 -12.73 17.50 -13.47
C GLY A 123 -14.21 17.36 -13.13
N PHE A 124 -14.58 17.17 -11.88
CA PHE A 124 -15.99 17.11 -11.45
C PHE A 124 -16.70 18.47 -11.68
N VAL A 125 -15.98 19.58 -11.43
CA VAL A 125 -16.47 20.93 -11.71
C VAL A 125 -16.52 21.20 -13.21
N TYR A 126 -15.47 20.78 -13.92
CA TYR A 126 -15.32 21.02 -15.36
C TYR A 126 -16.45 20.37 -16.18
N HIS A 127 -16.86 19.14 -15.83
CA HIS A 127 -17.95 18.45 -16.50
C HIS A 127 -19.36 18.93 -16.09
N GLY A 128 -19.44 19.85 -15.12
CA GLY A 128 -20.73 20.34 -14.62
C GLY A 128 -21.53 19.28 -13.85
N ASP A 129 -20.88 18.22 -13.37
CA ASP A 129 -21.49 17.17 -12.55
C ASP A 129 -21.60 17.64 -11.09
N THR A 130 -22.49 18.61 -10.89
CA THR A 130 -22.72 19.23 -9.56
C THR A 130 -23.12 18.20 -8.52
N GLY A 131 -23.91 17.20 -8.88
CA GLY A 131 -24.36 16.16 -7.96
C GLY A 131 -23.20 15.29 -7.43
N LYS A 132 -22.27 14.90 -8.29
CA LYS A 132 -21.08 14.13 -7.90
C LYS A 132 -20.09 14.98 -7.08
N PHE A 133 -19.93 16.25 -7.45
CA PHE A 133 -19.11 17.20 -6.72
C PHE A 133 -19.66 17.43 -5.31
N ASP A 134 -20.95 17.77 -5.19
CA ASP A 134 -21.60 18.04 -3.90
C ASP A 134 -21.56 16.80 -2.99
N LEU A 135 -21.82 15.62 -3.54
CA LEU A 135 -21.70 14.35 -2.82
C LEU A 135 -20.29 14.13 -2.29
N ALA A 136 -19.27 14.39 -3.12
CA ALA A 136 -17.87 14.26 -2.70
C ALA A 136 -17.51 15.26 -1.58
N VAL A 137 -18.03 16.49 -1.65
CA VAL A 137 -17.87 17.52 -0.61
C VAL A 137 -18.50 17.07 0.70
N ASP A 138 -19.73 16.56 0.68
CA ASP A 138 -20.43 16.09 1.88
C ASP A 138 -19.75 14.85 2.48
N MET A 139 -19.30 13.93 1.65
CA MET A 139 -18.49 12.80 2.10
C MET A 139 -17.16 13.25 2.71
N LEU A 140 -16.50 14.24 2.11
CA LEU A 140 -15.23 14.75 2.65
C LEU A 140 -15.43 15.42 4.00
N ARG A 141 -16.49 16.23 4.18
CA ARG A 141 -16.84 16.83 5.47
C ARG A 141 -16.98 15.77 6.57
N LEU A 142 -17.57 14.63 6.23
CA LEU A 142 -17.78 13.53 7.16
C LEU A 142 -16.52 12.70 7.39
N THR A 143 -15.70 12.49 6.36
CA THR A 143 -14.48 11.68 6.45
C THR A 143 -13.26 12.46 6.93
N PHE A 144 -13.21 13.78 6.79
CA PHE A 144 -12.05 14.58 7.17
C PHE A 144 -11.68 14.48 8.66
N PRO A 145 -12.65 14.43 9.63
CA PRO A 145 -12.35 14.19 11.05
C PRO A 145 -11.61 12.87 11.33
N TYR A 146 -11.69 11.91 10.44
CA TYR A 146 -10.89 10.69 10.52
C TYR A 146 -9.38 10.97 10.57
N LEU A 147 -8.91 12.07 9.94
CA LEU A 147 -7.50 12.49 10.00
C LEU A 147 -7.03 12.69 11.44
N PHE A 148 -7.82 13.37 12.27
CA PHE A 148 -7.52 13.57 13.68
C PHE A 148 -7.48 12.22 14.42
N LEU A 149 -8.53 11.41 14.28
CA LEU A 149 -8.68 10.14 14.97
C LEU A 149 -7.56 9.15 14.63
N ILE A 150 -7.23 9.00 13.33
CA ILE A 150 -6.20 8.07 12.91
C ILE A 150 -4.78 8.55 13.26
N SER A 151 -4.56 9.86 13.31
CA SER A 151 -3.26 10.41 13.74
C SER A 151 -3.04 10.22 15.23
N MET A 152 -4.07 10.37 16.06
CA MET A 152 -4.01 10.03 17.48
C MET A 152 -3.83 8.52 17.69
N THR A 153 -4.46 7.71 16.86
CA THR A 153 -4.25 6.25 16.82
C THR A 153 -2.81 5.89 16.48
N ALA A 154 -2.22 6.57 15.50
CA ALA A 154 -0.81 6.37 15.10
C ALA A 154 0.16 6.77 16.21
N LEU A 155 -0.08 7.89 16.92
CA LEU A 155 0.67 8.28 18.10
C LEU A 155 0.59 7.22 19.20
N SER A 156 -0.64 6.76 19.51
CA SER A 156 -0.88 5.69 20.47
C SER A 156 -0.15 4.40 20.10
N GLY A 157 -0.21 4.03 18.83
CA GLY A 157 0.50 2.88 18.27
C GLY A 157 2.02 3.01 18.35
N ALA A 158 2.57 4.20 18.10
CA ALA A 158 4.00 4.47 18.26
C ALA A 158 4.46 4.30 19.71
N VAL A 159 3.67 4.77 20.66
CA VAL A 159 3.92 4.55 22.10
C VAL A 159 3.90 3.06 22.42
N LEU A 160 2.85 2.34 22.03
CA LEU A 160 2.72 0.90 22.28
C LEU A 160 3.85 0.10 21.66
N ASN A 161 4.27 0.42 20.43
CA ASN A 161 5.41 -0.21 19.75
C ASN A 161 6.73 0.02 20.52
N THR A 162 6.96 1.22 21.05
CA THR A 162 8.14 1.52 21.86
C THR A 162 8.19 0.71 23.16
N TYR A 163 7.02 0.21 23.63
CA TYR A 163 6.89 -0.67 24.79
C TYR A 163 6.62 -2.14 24.39
N ASP A 164 7.05 -2.57 23.22
CA ASP A 164 7.00 -3.95 22.72
C ASP A 164 5.58 -4.54 22.58
N LYS A 165 4.55 -3.69 22.49
CA LYS A 165 3.14 -4.10 22.31
C LYS A 165 2.71 -4.05 20.85
N PHE A 166 3.42 -4.72 19.97
CA PHE A 166 3.24 -4.65 18.50
C PHE A 166 1.89 -5.19 18.01
N ALA A 167 1.29 -6.14 18.72
CA ALA A 167 0.03 -6.79 18.30
C ALA A 167 -1.14 -5.80 18.19
N VAL A 168 -1.26 -4.85 19.13
CA VAL A 168 -2.38 -3.91 19.22
C VAL A 168 -2.40 -2.93 18.04
N PRO A 169 -1.31 -2.20 17.75
CA PRO A 169 -1.27 -1.33 16.57
C PRO A 169 -1.43 -2.09 15.25
N SER A 170 -0.88 -3.33 15.16
CA SER A 170 -0.96 -4.14 13.95
C SER A 170 -2.36 -4.67 13.66
N PHE A 171 -3.21 -4.85 14.69
CA PHE A 171 -4.61 -5.23 14.54
C PHE A 171 -5.51 -4.06 14.14
N THR A 172 -5.14 -2.84 14.49
CA THR A 172 -5.96 -1.63 14.31
C THR A 172 -6.52 -1.45 12.89
N PRO A 173 -5.78 -1.71 11.78
CA PRO A 173 -6.32 -1.59 10.43
C PRO A 173 -7.47 -2.55 10.12
N VAL A 174 -7.59 -3.68 10.84
CA VAL A 174 -8.72 -4.60 10.70
C VAL A 174 -10.03 -3.94 11.09
N LEU A 175 -10.00 -3.07 12.13
CA LEU A 175 -11.18 -2.34 12.60
C LEU A 175 -11.72 -1.37 11.54
N LEU A 176 -10.87 -0.74 10.73
CA LEU A 176 -11.31 0.07 9.60
C LEU A 176 -12.14 -0.76 8.61
N ASN A 177 -11.63 -1.92 8.25
CA ASN A 177 -12.29 -2.78 7.29
C ASN A 177 -13.63 -3.32 7.83
N ILE A 178 -13.66 -3.76 9.09
CA ILE A 178 -14.89 -4.23 9.75
C ILE A 178 -15.91 -3.09 9.84
N SER A 179 -15.51 -1.88 10.23
CA SER A 179 -16.41 -0.72 10.34
C SER A 179 -17.02 -0.35 9.01
N LEU A 180 -16.23 -0.36 7.92
CA LEU A 180 -16.73 -0.08 6.57
C LEU A 180 -17.70 -1.15 6.08
N ILE A 181 -17.38 -2.44 6.30
CA ILE A 181 -18.30 -3.55 5.96
C ILE A 181 -19.59 -3.40 6.77
N ALA A 182 -19.49 -3.22 8.08
CA ALA A 182 -20.67 -3.08 8.94
C ALA A 182 -21.53 -1.88 8.55
N SER A 183 -20.91 -0.74 8.24
CA SER A 183 -21.66 0.45 7.81
C SER A 183 -22.32 0.26 6.45
N ALA A 184 -21.63 -0.35 5.48
CA ALA A 184 -22.21 -0.65 4.17
C ALA A 184 -23.41 -1.59 4.26
N VAL A 185 -23.40 -2.56 5.18
CA VAL A 185 -24.49 -3.54 5.36
C VAL A 185 -25.61 -2.97 6.23
N LEU A 186 -25.27 -2.34 7.37
CA LEU A 186 -26.24 -1.97 8.40
C LEU A 186 -26.79 -0.55 8.26
N LEU A 187 -25.98 0.43 7.82
CA LEU A 187 -26.43 1.83 7.73
C LEU A 187 -27.05 2.17 6.37
N ARG A 188 -26.61 1.52 5.30
CA ARG A 188 -27.09 1.78 3.94
C ARG A 188 -28.63 1.85 3.82
N PRO A 189 -29.42 0.93 4.42
CA PRO A 189 -30.87 0.93 4.26
C PRO A 189 -31.59 2.12 4.92
N TYR A 190 -30.92 2.83 5.83
CA TYR A 190 -31.50 3.92 6.64
C TYR A 190 -31.10 5.31 6.14
N LEU A 191 -30.30 5.40 5.08
CA LEU A 191 -29.79 6.67 4.57
C LEU A 191 -30.46 7.02 3.24
N ASP A 192 -30.86 8.28 3.08
CA ASP A 192 -31.44 8.80 1.84
C ASP A 192 -30.45 8.66 0.66
N VAL A 193 -29.16 8.83 0.92
CA VAL A 193 -28.09 8.58 -0.03
C VAL A 193 -27.28 7.37 0.48
N PRO A 194 -27.54 6.17 -0.03
CA PRO A 194 -27.00 4.91 0.51
C PRO A 194 -25.48 4.85 0.60
N VAL A 195 -24.77 5.46 -0.35
CA VAL A 195 -23.30 5.45 -0.39
C VAL A 195 -22.65 6.28 0.74
N MET A 196 -23.40 7.21 1.37
CA MET A 196 -22.95 7.94 2.56
C MET A 196 -22.65 7.01 3.74
N ALA A 197 -23.19 5.78 3.74
CA ALA A 197 -22.87 4.76 4.74
C ALA A 197 -21.35 4.49 4.81
N LEU A 198 -20.64 4.58 3.68
CA LEU A 198 -19.19 4.40 3.64
C LEU A 198 -18.45 5.56 4.34
N ALA A 199 -18.91 6.79 4.15
CA ALA A 199 -18.33 7.96 4.81
C ALA A 199 -18.54 7.90 6.34
N TRP A 200 -19.73 7.51 6.79
CA TRP A 200 -20.00 7.21 8.19
C TRP A 200 -19.12 6.06 8.71
N GLY A 201 -18.94 5.02 7.90
CA GLY A 201 -18.06 3.89 8.23
C GLY A 201 -16.62 4.30 8.50
N VAL A 202 -16.10 5.27 7.75
CA VAL A 202 -14.75 5.84 7.98
C VAL A 202 -14.68 6.57 9.33
N LEU A 203 -15.68 7.37 9.65
CA LEU A 203 -15.72 8.09 10.93
C LEU A 203 -15.82 7.13 12.12
N VAL A 204 -16.75 6.17 12.05
CA VAL A 204 -16.90 5.11 13.06
C VAL A 204 -15.61 4.31 13.22
N ALA A 205 -14.95 4.00 12.12
CA ALA A 205 -13.66 3.31 12.15
C ALA A 205 -12.60 4.10 12.92
N GLY A 206 -12.50 5.41 12.69
CA GLY A 206 -11.54 6.26 13.40
C GLY A 206 -11.78 6.24 14.92
N VAL A 207 -13.04 6.35 15.33
CA VAL A 207 -13.42 6.26 16.76
C VAL A 207 -13.07 4.86 17.31
N ALA A 208 -13.44 3.79 16.60
CA ALA A 208 -13.17 2.42 17.02
C ALA A 208 -11.67 2.14 17.14
N GLN A 209 -10.87 2.59 16.17
CA GLN A 209 -9.42 2.41 16.17
C GLN A 209 -8.74 3.11 17.35
N LEU A 210 -9.11 4.35 17.62
CA LEU A 210 -8.56 5.11 18.74
C LEU A 210 -8.97 4.51 20.07
N THR A 211 -10.28 4.29 20.28
CA THR A 211 -10.81 3.75 21.54
C THR A 211 -10.30 2.36 21.85
N PHE A 212 -10.04 1.55 20.82
CA PHE A 212 -9.43 0.22 20.97
C PHE A 212 -8.03 0.27 21.59
N GLN A 213 -7.21 1.29 21.28
CA GLN A 213 -5.84 1.38 21.78
C GLN A 213 -5.75 1.98 23.20
N LEU A 214 -6.69 2.86 23.60
CA LEU A 214 -6.64 3.57 24.88
C LEU A 214 -6.54 2.66 26.12
N PRO A 215 -7.29 1.53 26.22
CA PRO A 215 -7.17 0.63 27.37
C PRO A 215 -5.78 0.01 27.52
N PHE A 216 -5.09 -0.25 26.41
CA PHE A 216 -3.73 -0.79 26.45
C PHE A 216 -2.71 0.24 26.92
N LEU A 217 -2.86 1.51 26.50
CA LEU A 217 -2.06 2.62 27.05
C LEU A 217 -2.33 2.84 28.54
N ALA A 218 -3.58 2.74 28.96
CA ALA A 218 -3.95 2.87 30.36
C ALA A 218 -3.32 1.76 31.22
N ARG A 219 -3.32 0.52 30.76
CA ARG A 219 -2.67 -0.62 31.45
C ARG A 219 -1.17 -0.43 31.63
N GLU A 220 -0.53 0.22 30.67
CA GLU A 220 0.89 0.56 30.76
C GLU A 220 1.14 1.86 31.55
N ASN A 221 0.13 2.49 32.14
CA ASN A 221 0.20 3.80 32.77
C ASN A 221 0.83 4.89 31.88
N LEU A 222 0.58 4.81 30.57
CA LEU A 222 1.09 5.72 29.53
C LEU A 222 -0.03 6.56 28.91
N LEU A 223 -1.22 6.58 29.50
CA LEU A 223 -2.34 7.42 29.08
C LEU A 223 -2.32 8.74 29.86
N PRO A 224 -1.66 9.79 29.36
CA PRO A 224 -1.64 11.10 29.98
C PRO A 224 -2.86 11.91 29.56
N LEU A 225 -3.15 12.97 30.32
CA LEU A 225 -4.03 14.02 29.83
C LEU A 225 -3.31 14.83 28.76
N PRO A 226 -3.92 15.02 27.58
CA PRO A 226 -3.33 15.86 26.54
C PRO A 226 -3.16 17.30 27.03
N SER A 227 -1.99 17.88 26.80
CA SER A 227 -1.70 19.28 27.12
C SER A 227 -0.96 19.94 25.97
N VAL A 228 -1.37 21.15 25.61
CA VAL A 228 -0.74 21.90 24.52
C VAL A 228 0.47 22.64 25.06
N ASP A 229 1.66 22.25 24.64
CA ASP A 229 2.91 22.91 25.02
C ASP A 229 3.91 22.87 23.86
N PHE A 230 3.82 23.85 22.95
CA PHE A 230 4.76 23.98 21.84
C PHE A 230 6.17 24.48 22.26
N LYS A 231 6.34 24.89 23.52
CA LYS A 231 7.62 25.37 24.03
C LYS A 231 8.46 24.24 24.64
N ASP A 232 7.85 23.11 24.93
CA ASP A 232 8.56 21.95 25.46
C ASP A 232 9.71 21.51 24.56
N PRO A 233 10.91 21.25 25.10
CA PRO A 233 12.08 20.85 24.32
C PRO A 233 11.87 19.57 23.51
N GLY A 234 11.17 18.57 24.07
CA GLY A 234 10.86 17.31 23.39
C GLY A 234 9.91 17.51 22.22
N VAL A 235 8.84 18.29 22.41
CA VAL A 235 7.87 18.62 21.35
C VAL A 235 8.54 19.42 20.23
N LYS A 236 9.39 20.40 20.57
CA LYS A 236 10.18 21.13 19.57
C LYS A 236 11.10 20.22 18.77
N ARG A 237 11.81 19.30 19.45
CA ARG A 237 12.70 18.34 18.81
C ARG A 237 11.94 17.44 17.82
N ILE A 238 10.75 16.96 18.22
CA ILE A 238 9.86 16.19 17.34
C ILE A 238 9.46 17.04 16.13
N GLY A 239 9.01 18.28 16.32
CA GLY A 239 8.61 19.17 15.23
C GLY A 239 9.74 19.43 14.22
N TRP A 240 10.97 19.68 14.68
CA TRP A 240 12.12 19.86 13.81
C TRP A 240 12.49 18.59 13.01
N LEU A 241 12.37 17.41 13.63
CA LEU A 241 12.63 16.14 12.95
C LEU A 241 11.52 15.79 11.94
N MET A 242 10.29 16.27 12.17
CA MET A 242 9.18 16.05 11.24
C MET A 242 9.34 16.80 9.91
N LEU A 243 9.91 17.99 9.90
CA LEU A 243 9.99 18.81 8.67
C LEU A 243 10.65 18.08 7.50
N PRO A 244 11.88 17.55 7.61
CA PRO A 244 12.49 16.80 6.51
C PRO A 244 11.75 15.49 6.20
N ALA A 245 11.15 14.84 7.21
CA ALA A 245 10.39 13.61 7.01
C ALA A 245 9.07 13.84 6.25
N VAL A 246 8.37 14.95 6.51
CA VAL A 246 7.20 15.38 5.72
C VAL A 246 7.59 15.62 4.26
N PHE A 247 8.71 16.32 4.02
CA PHE A 247 9.20 16.55 2.66
C PHE A 247 9.48 15.22 1.92
N GLY A 248 10.18 14.29 2.56
CA GLY A 248 10.46 12.97 1.99
C GLY A 248 9.20 12.17 1.68
N ALA A 249 8.23 12.18 2.60
CA ALA A 249 6.94 11.49 2.42
C ALA A 249 6.09 12.17 1.32
N SER A 250 6.17 13.49 1.16
CA SER A 250 5.40 14.23 0.16
C SER A 250 5.72 13.79 -1.26
N VAL A 251 6.98 13.55 -1.57
CA VAL A 251 7.44 13.14 -2.92
C VAL A 251 6.71 11.86 -3.36
N SER A 252 6.59 10.88 -2.47
CA SER A 252 5.91 9.62 -2.78
C SER A 252 4.39 9.75 -2.95
N GLN A 253 3.78 10.80 -2.41
CA GLN A 253 2.34 11.03 -2.46
C GLN A 253 1.90 11.91 -3.65
N ILE A 254 2.82 12.63 -4.30
CA ILE A 254 2.51 13.52 -5.44
C ILE A 254 1.90 12.71 -6.60
N ASN A 255 2.42 11.53 -6.91
CA ASN A 255 1.86 10.68 -7.97
C ASN A 255 0.38 10.36 -7.73
N LEU A 256 0.03 9.97 -6.51
CA LEU A 256 -1.34 9.63 -6.15
C LEU A 256 -2.29 10.84 -6.35
N LEU A 257 -1.77 12.03 -6.08
CA LEU A 257 -2.51 13.28 -6.23
C LEU A 257 -2.73 13.61 -7.71
N VAL A 258 -1.69 13.52 -8.53
CA VAL A 258 -1.75 13.75 -9.98
C VAL A 258 -2.67 12.72 -10.65
N ASP A 259 -2.55 11.44 -10.31
CA ASP A 259 -3.40 10.38 -10.84
C ASP A 259 -4.88 10.65 -10.51
N THR A 260 -5.17 11.07 -9.28
CA THR A 260 -6.53 11.40 -8.84
C THR A 260 -7.09 12.61 -9.57
N LEU A 261 -6.28 13.66 -9.71
CA LEU A 261 -6.64 14.87 -10.42
C LEU A 261 -6.98 14.56 -11.88
N LEU A 262 -6.10 13.83 -12.58
CA LEU A 262 -6.33 13.45 -13.98
C LEU A 262 -7.51 12.49 -14.14
N ALA A 263 -7.67 11.52 -13.24
CA ALA A 263 -8.80 10.60 -13.27
C ALA A 263 -10.14 11.31 -13.08
N SER A 264 -10.16 12.46 -12.40
CA SER A 264 -11.38 13.26 -12.22
C SER A 264 -11.93 13.86 -13.52
N PHE A 265 -11.08 14.06 -14.53
CA PHE A 265 -11.49 14.51 -15.86
C PHE A 265 -12.01 13.39 -16.77
N LEU A 266 -11.91 12.14 -16.33
CA LEU A 266 -12.35 10.98 -17.09
C LEU A 266 -13.82 10.67 -16.81
N GLU A 267 -14.35 9.72 -17.55
CA GLU A 267 -15.72 9.24 -17.35
C GLU A 267 -15.96 8.67 -15.95
N THR A 268 -17.19 8.76 -15.50
CA THR A 268 -17.62 8.17 -14.22
C THR A 268 -17.33 6.69 -14.17
N GLY A 269 -16.77 6.24 -13.05
CA GLY A 269 -16.25 4.89 -12.84
C GLY A 269 -14.72 4.81 -12.90
N SER A 270 -14.05 5.77 -13.53
CA SER A 270 -12.58 5.72 -13.72
C SER A 270 -11.80 5.65 -12.41
N LEU A 271 -12.20 6.38 -11.38
CA LEU A 271 -11.58 6.30 -10.05
C LEU A 271 -11.80 4.94 -9.40
N SER A 272 -13.00 4.39 -9.53
CA SER A 272 -13.37 3.08 -9.00
C SER A 272 -12.65 1.95 -9.72
N TRP A 273 -12.56 1.99 -11.06
CA TRP A 273 -11.86 0.98 -11.85
C TRP A 273 -10.37 0.92 -11.52
N LEU A 274 -9.72 2.08 -11.40
CA LEU A 274 -8.33 2.17 -10.95
C LEU A 274 -8.17 1.63 -9.53
N TYR A 275 -9.10 1.95 -8.64
CA TYR A 275 -9.05 1.49 -7.25
C TYR A 275 -9.12 -0.04 -7.15
N TYR A 276 -10.10 -0.69 -7.82
CA TYR A 276 -10.25 -2.15 -7.79
C TYR A 276 -9.05 -2.85 -8.41
N SER A 277 -8.48 -2.29 -9.48
CA SER A 277 -7.29 -2.82 -10.15
C SER A 277 -6.04 -2.74 -9.26
N ASP A 278 -5.80 -1.59 -8.65
CA ASP A 278 -4.65 -1.36 -7.76
C ASP A 278 -4.67 -2.32 -6.55
N ARG A 279 -5.87 -2.63 -6.03
CA ARG A 279 -6.02 -3.60 -4.93
C ARG A 279 -5.51 -4.99 -5.26
N LEU A 280 -5.75 -5.47 -6.46
CA LEU A 280 -5.24 -6.78 -6.89
C LEU A 280 -3.73 -6.76 -7.14
N LEU A 281 -3.19 -5.66 -7.65
CA LEU A 281 -1.75 -5.48 -7.78
C LEU A 281 -1.03 -5.49 -6.42
N GLU A 282 -1.64 -4.88 -5.40
CA GLU A 282 -1.04 -4.82 -4.06
C GLU A 282 -0.88 -6.18 -3.38
N LEU A 283 -1.69 -7.20 -3.73
CA LEU A 283 -1.63 -8.51 -3.08
C LEU A 283 -0.26 -9.21 -3.28
N PRO A 284 0.22 -9.47 -4.50
CA PRO A 284 1.54 -10.09 -4.70
C PRO A 284 2.68 -9.19 -4.23
N LEU A 285 2.56 -7.86 -4.38
CA LEU A 285 3.57 -6.92 -3.90
C LEU A 285 3.75 -6.96 -2.39
N ALA A 286 2.70 -7.17 -1.64
CA ALA A 286 2.77 -7.22 -0.20
C ALA A 286 3.42 -8.49 0.33
N LEU A 287 3.07 -9.63 -0.26
CA LEU A 287 3.69 -10.92 0.09
C LEU A 287 5.20 -10.86 -0.13
N PHE A 288 5.62 -10.32 -1.28
CA PHE A 288 7.03 -10.16 -1.59
C PHE A 288 7.72 -9.11 -0.70
N GLY A 289 7.05 -8.02 -0.39
CA GLY A 289 7.57 -6.95 0.47
C GLY A 289 7.96 -7.42 1.88
N ILE A 290 7.22 -8.39 2.44
CA ILE A 290 7.56 -9.00 3.74
C ILE A 290 8.90 -9.75 3.64
N THR A 291 9.10 -10.55 2.61
CA THR A 291 10.35 -11.29 2.38
C THR A 291 11.55 -10.35 2.27
N VAL A 292 11.40 -9.24 1.54
CA VAL A 292 12.46 -8.22 1.41
C VAL A 292 12.82 -7.62 2.76
N ALA A 293 11.84 -7.20 3.53
CA ALA A 293 12.07 -6.53 4.81
C ALA A 293 12.68 -7.46 5.87
N THR A 294 12.31 -8.74 5.86
CA THR A 294 12.72 -9.70 6.90
C THR A 294 14.04 -10.41 6.60
N VAL A 295 14.39 -10.58 5.32
CA VAL A 295 15.54 -11.40 4.92
C VAL A 295 16.60 -10.59 4.18
N ILE A 296 16.22 -9.84 3.15
CA ILE A 296 17.17 -9.22 2.22
C ILE A 296 17.88 -8.04 2.86
N LEU A 297 17.13 -7.10 3.41
CA LEU A 297 17.72 -5.89 4.01
C LEU A 297 18.66 -6.18 5.19
N PRO A 298 18.34 -7.04 6.16
CA PRO A 298 19.25 -7.39 7.24
C PRO A 298 20.53 -8.09 6.76
N SER A 299 20.41 -8.97 5.75
CA SER A 299 21.57 -9.67 5.17
C SER A 299 22.52 -8.70 4.48
N LEU A 300 22.02 -7.81 3.63
CA LEU A 300 22.82 -6.78 2.96
C LEU A 300 23.52 -5.84 3.95
N SER A 301 22.81 -5.42 5.00
CA SER A 301 23.40 -4.53 6.02
C SER A 301 24.55 -5.21 6.76
N ARG A 302 24.43 -6.50 7.09
CA ARG A 302 25.50 -7.27 7.73
C ARG A 302 26.70 -7.45 6.83
N GLU A 303 26.50 -7.79 5.55
CA GLU A 303 27.56 -8.01 4.58
C GLU A 303 28.32 -6.71 4.26
N HIS A 304 27.63 -5.58 4.22
CA HIS A 304 28.28 -4.28 4.10
C HIS A 304 29.18 -3.98 5.31
N THR A 305 28.72 -4.28 6.53
CA THR A 305 29.49 -4.05 7.76
C THR A 305 30.77 -4.93 7.81
N THR A 306 30.70 -6.14 7.26
CA THR A 306 31.83 -7.07 7.16
C THR A 306 32.78 -6.77 5.98
N GLN A 307 32.49 -5.74 5.19
CA GLN A 307 33.22 -5.32 3.98
C GLN A 307 33.37 -6.43 2.92
N SER A 308 32.47 -7.37 2.87
CA SER A 308 32.48 -8.45 1.88
C SER A 308 31.70 -8.04 0.62
N GLY A 309 32.37 -7.41 -0.34
CA GLY A 309 31.75 -6.97 -1.61
C GLY A 309 31.19 -8.13 -2.45
N GLU A 310 31.85 -9.28 -2.45
CA GLU A 310 31.39 -10.48 -3.16
C GLU A 310 30.12 -11.06 -2.53
N ALA A 311 30.05 -11.15 -1.19
CA ALA A 311 28.85 -11.61 -0.50
C ALA A 311 27.67 -10.65 -0.75
N PHE A 312 27.91 -9.35 -0.69
CA PHE A 312 26.91 -8.32 -0.96
C PHE A 312 26.33 -8.43 -2.38
N SER A 313 27.20 -8.55 -3.40
CA SER A 313 26.78 -8.80 -4.78
C SER A 313 26.05 -10.13 -4.91
N GLY A 314 26.50 -11.18 -4.22
CA GLY A 314 25.85 -12.49 -4.17
C GLY A 314 24.42 -12.41 -3.62
N THR A 315 24.22 -11.71 -2.51
CA THR A 315 22.88 -11.51 -1.91
C THR A 315 21.95 -10.70 -2.83
N LEU A 316 22.46 -9.68 -3.52
CA LEU A 316 21.67 -8.95 -4.52
C LEU A 316 21.29 -9.85 -5.72
N ASN A 317 22.22 -10.67 -6.23
CA ASN A 317 21.94 -11.64 -7.30
C ASN A 317 20.86 -12.63 -6.87
N TRP A 318 20.98 -13.19 -5.66
CA TRP A 318 19.98 -14.08 -5.09
C TRP A 318 18.60 -13.43 -5.00
N ALA A 319 18.55 -12.20 -4.49
CA ALA A 319 17.31 -11.45 -4.34
C ALA A 319 16.68 -11.11 -5.70
N LEU A 320 17.47 -10.72 -6.71
CA LEU A 320 17.00 -10.48 -8.07
C LEU A 320 16.47 -11.76 -8.73
N ARG A 321 17.15 -12.90 -8.51
CA ARG A 321 16.65 -14.21 -8.98
C ARG A 321 15.32 -14.57 -8.35
N LEU A 322 15.13 -14.30 -7.04
CA LEU A 322 13.83 -14.49 -6.37
C LEU A 322 12.74 -13.61 -6.96
N VAL A 323 13.06 -12.32 -7.22
CA VAL A 323 12.11 -11.41 -7.88
C VAL A 323 11.66 -11.97 -9.21
N LEU A 324 12.59 -12.43 -10.06
CA LEU A 324 12.25 -12.95 -11.38
C LEU A 324 11.52 -14.28 -11.28
N LEU A 325 11.94 -15.16 -10.37
CA LEU A 325 11.33 -16.47 -10.17
C LEU A 325 9.84 -16.39 -9.83
N PHE A 326 9.46 -15.44 -8.99
CA PHE A 326 8.07 -15.24 -8.58
C PHE A 326 7.37 -14.11 -9.33
N GLY A 327 8.08 -13.03 -9.66
CA GLY A 327 7.52 -11.83 -10.28
C GLY A 327 7.14 -12.05 -11.74
N VAL A 328 7.94 -12.78 -12.52
CA VAL A 328 7.63 -13.03 -13.94
C VAL A 328 6.35 -13.85 -14.09
N PRO A 329 6.21 -15.05 -13.48
CA PRO A 329 4.96 -15.80 -13.58
C PRO A 329 3.76 -15.06 -12.97
N ALA A 330 3.96 -14.33 -11.86
CA ALA A 330 2.90 -13.52 -11.25
C ALA A 330 2.44 -12.39 -12.19
N THR A 331 3.37 -11.72 -12.87
CA THR A 331 3.07 -10.70 -13.90
C THR A 331 2.27 -11.32 -15.05
N VAL A 332 2.75 -12.43 -15.62
CA VAL A 332 2.07 -13.12 -16.72
C VAL A 332 0.67 -13.57 -16.32
N ALA A 333 0.53 -14.18 -15.15
CA ALA A 333 -0.76 -14.62 -14.65
C ALA A 333 -1.70 -13.44 -14.37
N LEU A 334 -1.23 -12.36 -13.74
CA LEU A 334 -2.04 -11.19 -13.41
C LEU A 334 -2.53 -10.47 -14.67
N VAL A 335 -1.69 -10.35 -15.69
CA VAL A 335 -2.07 -9.73 -16.97
C VAL A 335 -3.07 -10.60 -17.71
N TYR A 336 -2.82 -11.91 -17.80
CA TYR A 336 -3.67 -12.82 -18.57
C TYR A 336 -5.02 -13.08 -17.87
N LEU A 337 -5.00 -13.24 -16.56
CA LEU A 337 -6.21 -13.48 -15.75
C LEU A 337 -6.86 -12.19 -15.24
N ALA A 338 -6.50 -11.01 -15.76
CA ALA A 338 -7.02 -9.74 -15.25
C ALA A 338 -8.56 -9.69 -15.25
N GLU A 339 -9.19 -10.06 -16.35
CA GLU A 339 -10.65 -10.04 -16.48
C GLU A 339 -11.33 -11.12 -15.61
N PRO A 340 -10.92 -12.39 -15.63
CA PRO A 340 -11.42 -13.42 -14.71
C PRO A 340 -11.24 -13.08 -13.24
N LEU A 341 -10.12 -12.48 -12.85
CA LEU A 341 -9.86 -12.08 -11.47
C LEU A 341 -10.83 -10.98 -11.00
N ILE A 342 -11.01 -9.94 -11.82
CA ILE A 342 -11.98 -8.88 -11.52
C ILE A 342 -13.40 -9.45 -11.49
N ALA A 343 -13.76 -10.29 -12.45
CA ALA A 343 -15.08 -10.90 -12.51
C ALA A 343 -15.35 -11.82 -11.30
N ALA A 344 -14.40 -12.68 -10.94
CA ALA A 344 -14.56 -13.60 -9.82
C ALA A 344 -14.74 -12.87 -8.49
N LEU A 345 -13.97 -11.80 -8.26
CA LEU A 345 -13.93 -11.11 -6.98
C LEU A 345 -15.00 -10.03 -6.85
N PHE A 346 -15.26 -9.26 -7.91
CA PHE A 346 -16.03 -8.03 -7.82
C PHE A 346 -17.33 -8.05 -8.61
N TYR A 347 -17.50 -8.91 -9.62
CA TYR A 347 -18.74 -8.96 -10.40
C TYR A 347 -19.90 -9.51 -9.59
N GLN A 348 -20.53 -8.62 -8.83
CA GLN A 348 -21.72 -8.91 -8.02
C GLN A 348 -22.49 -7.61 -7.78
N GLY A 349 -23.80 -7.73 -7.55
CA GLY A 349 -24.66 -6.60 -7.19
C GLY A 349 -24.64 -5.49 -8.24
N GLU A 350 -24.16 -4.32 -7.86
CA GLU A 350 -24.19 -3.10 -8.69
C GLU A 350 -23.01 -3.00 -9.68
N LEU A 351 -21.99 -3.88 -9.60
CA LEU A 351 -20.87 -3.83 -10.55
C LEU A 351 -21.26 -4.46 -11.88
N THR A 352 -21.21 -3.69 -12.95
CA THR A 352 -21.63 -4.10 -14.29
C THR A 352 -20.53 -4.88 -15.04
N VAL A 353 -20.92 -5.58 -16.12
CA VAL A 353 -19.97 -6.25 -17.03
C VAL A 353 -18.98 -5.25 -17.65
N ARG A 354 -19.45 -4.01 -17.94
CA ARG A 354 -18.58 -2.95 -18.43
C ARG A 354 -17.53 -2.58 -17.40
N ASP A 355 -17.90 -2.49 -16.11
CA ASP A 355 -16.96 -2.17 -15.03
C ASP A 355 -15.90 -3.26 -14.87
N VAL A 356 -16.27 -4.52 -15.07
CA VAL A 356 -15.33 -5.65 -15.11
C VAL A 356 -14.31 -5.43 -16.22
N ALA A 357 -14.75 -5.17 -17.45
CA ALA A 357 -13.85 -4.95 -18.58
C ALA A 357 -12.94 -3.73 -18.37
N MET A 358 -13.50 -2.59 -17.92
CA MET A 358 -12.71 -1.38 -17.68
C MET A 358 -11.68 -1.55 -16.56
N SER A 359 -12.06 -2.20 -15.45
CA SER A 359 -11.12 -2.51 -14.37
C SER A 359 -10.06 -3.51 -14.81
N SER A 360 -10.40 -4.50 -15.64
CA SER A 360 -9.45 -5.49 -16.13
C SER A 360 -8.38 -4.90 -17.05
N TYR A 361 -8.71 -3.93 -17.89
CA TYR A 361 -7.73 -3.21 -18.71
C TYR A 361 -6.72 -2.46 -17.84
N SER A 362 -7.18 -1.79 -16.78
CA SER A 362 -6.28 -1.14 -15.82
C SER A 362 -5.44 -2.16 -15.06
N LEU A 363 -6.03 -3.28 -14.65
CA LEU A 363 -5.31 -4.34 -13.95
C LEU A 363 -4.22 -4.97 -14.83
N ALA A 364 -4.51 -5.22 -16.10
CA ALA A 364 -3.51 -5.71 -17.04
C ALA A 364 -2.36 -4.71 -17.22
N ALA A 365 -2.68 -3.41 -17.35
CA ALA A 365 -1.69 -2.35 -17.44
C ALA A 365 -0.82 -2.24 -16.17
N TYR A 366 -1.41 -2.26 -14.99
CA TYR A 366 -0.69 -2.31 -13.71
C TYR A 366 0.09 -3.61 -13.53
N GLY A 367 -0.47 -4.74 -13.98
CA GLY A 367 0.15 -6.06 -13.89
C GLY A 367 1.50 -6.12 -14.58
N VAL A 368 1.65 -5.46 -15.75
CA VAL A 368 2.94 -5.32 -16.42
C VAL A 368 3.97 -4.67 -15.48
N GLY A 369 3.58 -3.65 -14.72
CA GLY A 369 4.46 -2.94 -13.79
C GLY A 369 4.83 -3.71 -12.52
N LEU A 370 4.15 -4.82 -12.21
CA LEU A 370 4.38 -5.61 -10.99
C LEU A 370 5.86 -5.97 -10.81
N LEU A 371 6.48 -6.49 -11.86
CA LEU A 371 7.89 -6.86 -11.84
C LEU A 371 8.80 -5.65 -11.55
N GLY A 372 8.53 -4.50 -12.15
CA GLY A 372 9.26 -3.26 -11.88
C GLY A 372 9.19 -2.84 -10.42
N HIS A 373 7.99 -2.85 -9.85
CA HIS A 373 7.78 -2.54 -8.42
C HIS A 373 8.49 -3.54 -7.50
N MET A 374 8.48 -4.84 -7.82
CA MET A 374 9.20 -5.85 -7.06
C MET A 374 10.71 -5.65 -7.13
N MET A 375 11.24 -5.32 -8.31
CA MET A 375 12.67 -5.02 -8.49
C MET A 375 13.11 -3.81 -7.67
N VAL A 376 12.34 -2.72 -7.64
CA VAL A 376 12.65 -1.54 -6.81
C VAL A 376 12.78 -1.92 -5.34
N LYS A 377 11.89 -2.80 -4.83
CA LYS A 377 11.93 -3.27 -3.42
C LYS A 377 13.21 -4.03 -3.06
N VAL A 378 13.90 -4.61 -4.02
CA VAL A 378 15.18 -5.32 -3.82
C VAL A 378 16.38 -4.40 -4.06
N LEU A 379 16.32 -3.58 -5.11
CA LEU A 379 17.46 -2.76 -5.51
C LEU A 379 17.67 -1.55 -4.57
N ALA A 380 16.59 -0.92 -4.08
CA ALA A 380 16.70 0.21 -3.16
C ALA A 380 17.40 -0.15 -1.83
N PRO A 381 17.09 -1.28 -1.16
CA PRO A 381 17.86 -1.76 -0.01
C PRO A 381 19.36 -1.93 -0.28
N GLY A 382 19.78 -2.24 -1.51
CA GLY A 382 21.19 -2.30 -1.89
C GLY A 382 21.94 -0.97 -1.71
N TYR A 383 21.25 0.15 -1.84
CA TYR A 383 21.78 1.48 -1.54
C TYR A 383 21.67 1.81 -0.05
N PHE A 384 20.52 1.56 0.56
CA PHE A 384 20.28 1.88 1.98
C PHE A 384 21.24 1.14 2.91
N ALA A 385 21.53 -0.13 2.63
CA ALA A 385 22.51 -0.90 3.38
C ALA A 385 23.92 -0.29 3.34
N ARG A 386 24.24 0.46 2.28
CA ARG A 386 25.49 1.22 2.10
C ARG A 386 25.41 2.66 2.62
N GLN A 387 24.35 3.00 3.33
CA GLN A 387 24.07 4.35 3.84
C GLN A 387 23.89 5.41 2.72
N ASP A 388 23.73 5.00 1.47
CA ASP A 388 23.39 5.89 0.36
C ASP A 388 21.87 6.02 0.23
N THR A 389 21.33 7.03 0.90
CA THR A 389 19.91 7.37 0.79
C THR A 389 19.63 8.37 -0.35
N ARG A 390 20.67 9.08 -0.82
CA ARG A 390 20.52 10.16 -1.81
C ARG A 390 20.23 9.63 -3.21
N THR A 391 20.96 8.59 -3.63
CA THR A 391 20.83 8.03 -4.98
C THR A 391 19.43 7.43 -5.25
N PRO A 392 18.86 6.56 -4.37
CA PRO A 392 17.49 6.06 -4.58
C PRO A 392 16.43 7.16 -4.60
N VAL A 393 16.58 8.18 -3.75
CA VAL A 393 15.66 9.33 -3.74
C VAL A 393 15.75 10.11 -5.06
N ARG A 394 16.96 10.36 -5.56
CA ARG A 394 17.17 11.04 -6.85
C ARG A 394 16.54 10.26 -8.00
N TYR A 395 16.76 8.95 -8.08
CA TYR A 395 16.17 8.09 -9.11
C TYR A 395 14.65 8.01 -8.97
N GLY A 396 14.14 7.96 -7.74
CA GLY A 396 12.71 8.03 -7.46
C GLY A 396 12.07 9.33 -7.95
N ILE A 397 12.75 10.48 -7.80
CA ILE A 397 12.28 11.77 -8.34
C ILE A 397 12.27 11.76 -9.87
N PHE A 398 13.28 11.20 -10.53
CA PHE A 398 13.26 11.04 -11.99
C PHE A 398 12.10 10.17 -12.46
N ALA A 399 11.85 9.05 -11.78
CA ALA A 399 10.73 8.18 -12.09
C ALA A 399 9.38 8.88 -11.84
N LEU A 400 9.27 9.68 -10.77
CA LEU A 400 8.11 10.51 -10.48
C LEU A 400 7.83 11.51 -11.60
N VAL A 401 8.83 12.28 -12.02
CA VAL A 401 8.68 13.24 -13.12
C VAL A 401 8.29 12.53 -14.42
N ALA A 402 8.93 11.41 -14.72
CA ALA A 402 8.57 10.60 -15.89
C ALA A 402 7.12 10.09 -15.80
N ASN A 403 6.68 9.64 -14.63
CA ASN A 403 5.29 9.23 -14.42
C ASN A 403 4.32 10.39 -14.71
N ILE A 404 4.58 11.57 -14.17
CA ILE A 404 3.73 12.75 -14.39
C ILE A 404 3.65 13.10 -15.89
N VAL A 405 4.79 13.12 -16.58
CA VAL A 405 4.84 13.40 -18.03
C VAL A 405 4.06 12.35 -18.81
N LEU A 406 4.26 11.06 -18.49
CA LEU A 406 3.55 9.95 -19.13
C LEU A 406 2.05 9.98 -18.83
N ASN A 407 1.64 10.36 -17.63
CA ASN A 407 0.25 10.53 -17.28
C ASN A 407 -0.43 11.55 -18.21
N PHE A 408 0.16 12.73 -18.37
CA PHE A 408 -0.37 13.74 -19.29
C PHE A 408 -0.34 13.30 -20.77
N ALA A 409 0.65 12.53 -21.17
CA ALA A 409 0.75 12.02 -22.55
C ALA A 409 -0.28 10.92 -22.86
N LEU A 410 -0.53 10.02 -21.90
CA LEU A 410 -1.30 8.80 -22.14
C LEU A 410 -2.78 8.93 -21.75
N VAL A 411 -3.13 9.79 -20.79
CA VAL A 411 -4.49 9.89 -20.25
C VAL A 411 -5.52 10.24 -21.31
N TRP A 412 -5.19 11.10 -22.27
CA TRP A 412 -6.12 11.54 -23.31
C TRP A 412 -6.41 10.47 -24.35
N GLN A 413 -5.46 9.57 -24.60
CA GLN A 413 -5.60 8.48 -25.57
C GLN A 413 -6.14 7.21 -24.95
N PHE A 414 -5.63 6.83 -23.76
CA PHE A 414 -5.93 5.57 -23.08
C PHE A 414 -6.78 5.74 -21.83
N LYS A 415 -7.22 6.96 -21.52
CA LYS A 415 -8.04 7.27 -20.34
C LYS A 415 -7.40 6.73 -19.04
N HIS A 416 -8.18 6.07 -18.17
CA HIS A 416 -7.72 5.49 -16.90
C HIS A 416 -6.64 4.40 -17.10
N VAL A 417 -6.68 3.67 -18.21
CA VAL A 417 -5.62 2.69 -18.56
C VAL A 417 -4.28 3.39 -18.79
N GLY A 418 -4.29 4.61 -19.36
CA GLY A 418 -3.09 5.42 -19.55
C GLY A 418 -2.38 5.76 -18.25
N LEU A 419 -3.12 6.05 -17.18
CA LEU A 419 -2.56 6.28 -15.83
C LEU A 419 -1.90 5.02 -15.28
N ALA A 420 -2.53 3.85 -15.45
CA ALA A 420 -1.97 2.57 -15.06
C ALA A 420 -0.70 2.23 -15.85
N MET A 421 -0.68 2.49 -17.17
CA MET A 421 0.50 2.32 -18.03
C MET A 421 1.66 3.23 -17.60
N ALA A 422 1.38 4.50 -17.34
CA ALA A 422 2.39 5.46 -16.89
C ALA A 422 3.06 5.00 -15.58
N THR A 423 2.25 4.50 -14.63
CA THR A 423 2.74 3.94 -13.37
C THR A 423 3.64 2.72 -13.61
N SER A 424 3.27 1.84 -14.51
CA SER A 424 4.06 0.64 -14.86
C SER A 424 5.39 1.00 -15.55
N ILE A 425 5.35 1.91 -16.51
CA ILE A 425 6.56 2.36 -17.21
C ILE A 425 7.51 3.06 -16.24
N SER A 426 6.99 3.91 -15.36
CA SER A 426 7.81 4.62 -14.36
C SER A 426 8.42 3.67 -13.33
N ALA A 427 7.73 2.58 -12.97
CA ALA A 427 8.26 1.54 -12.10
C ALA A 427 9.48 0.83 -12.73
N PHE A 428 9.39 0.48 -14.01
CA PHE A 428 10.53 -0.09 -14.75
C PHE A 428 11.67 0.92 -14.92
N LEU A 429 11.36 2.19 -15.17
CA LEU A 429 12.37 3.25 -15.24
C LEU A 429 13.12 3.36 -13.92
N ASN A 430 12.41 3.39 -12.79
CA ASN A 430 13.02 3.45 -11.47
C ASN A 430 13.88 2.21 -11.19
N ALA A 431 13.36 1.02 -11.46
CA ALA A 431 14.10 -0.23 -11.31
C ALA A 431 15.36 -0.25 -12.19
N GLY A 432 15.24 0.18 -13.45
CA GLY A 432 16.35 0.26 -14.40
C GLY A 432 17.44 1.25 -13.95
N LEU A 433 17.06 2.43 -13.45
CA LEU A 433 18.01 3.42 -12.93
C LEU A 433 18.75 2.90 -11.69
N LEU A 434 18.02 2.25 -10.76
CA LEU A 434 18.62 1.64 -9.58
C LEU A 434 19.58 0.51 -9.96
N LEU A 435 19.18 -0.37 -10.88
CA LEU A 435 20.01 -1.45 -11.37
C LEU A 435 21.27 -0.92 -12.06
N PHE A 436 21.10 0.02 -12.99
CA PHE A 436 22.20 0.65 -13.71
C PHE A 436 23.20 1.33 -12.73
N GLY A 437 22.69 2.03 -11.71
CA GLY A 437 23.55 2.67 -10.71
C GLY A 437 24.38 1.68 -9.90
N LEU A 438 23.81 0.53 -9.50
CA LEU A 438 24.55 -0.54 -8.78
C LEU A 438 25.62 -1.20 -9.67
N LEU A 439 25.30 -1.42 -10.93
CA LEU A 439 26.26 -1.95 -11.91
C LEU A 439 27.41 -0.96 -12.18
N ARG A 440 27.08 0.32 -12.37
CA ARG A 440 28.08 1.37 -12.61
C ARG A 440 28.99 1.62 -11.41
N ALA A 441 28.45 1.45 -10.22
CA ALA A 441 29.22 1.60 -8.96
C ALA A 441 30.05 0.36 -8.60
N ASP A 442 30.08 -0.66 -9.48
CA ASP A 442 30.81 -1.91 -9.29
C ASP A 442 30.41 -2.69 -8.03
N VAL A 443 29.12 -2.54 -7.64
CA VAL A 443 28.53 -3.15 -6.44
C VAL A 443 27.82 -4.45 -6.76
N LEU A 444 27.25 -4.52 -7.95
CA LEU A 444 26.51 -5.69 -8.45
C LEU A 444 27.23 -6.23 -9.67
N HIS A 445 27.61 -7.50 -9.60
CA HIS A 445 28.14 -8.27 -10.71
C HIS A 445 27.23 -9.45 -10.95
N PHE A 446 26.77 -9.63 -12.19
CA PHE A 446 25.94 -10.80 -12.51
C PHE A 446 26.76 -12.08 -12.41
N SER A 447 26.33 -12.99 -11.54
CA SER A 447 26.95 -14.30 -11.39
C SER A 447 26.73 -15.19 -12.61
N ALA A 448 27.49 -16.27 -12.75
CA ALA A 448 27.30 -17.24 -13.83
C ALA A 448 25.90 -17.87 -13.79
N GLY A 449 25.41 -18.32 -14.95
CA GLY A 449 24.14 -19.04 -15.05
C GLY A 449 22.88 -18.17 -15.26
N TRP A 450 22.98 -16.85 -15.32
CA TRP A 450 21.83 -15.98 -15.57
C TRP A 450 21.08 -16.30 -16.88
N ARG A 451 21.78 -16.60 -17.96
CA ARG A 451 21.15 -16.94 -19.25
C ARG A 451 20.29 -18.20 -19.16
N SER A 452 20.84 -19.26 -18.54
CA SER A 452 20.08 -20.49 -18.31
C SER A 452 18.87 -20.26 -17.41
N PHE A 453 19.03 -19.51 -16.33
CA PHE A 453 17.97 -19.15 -15.40
C PHE A 453 16.84 -18.37 -16.08
N LEU A 454 17.16 -17.35 -16.88
CA LEU A 454 16.16 -16.58 -17.63
C LEU A 454 15.42 -17.44 -18.65
N LEU A 455 16.12 -18.33 -19.37
CA LEU A 455 15.48 -19.28 -20.30
C LEU A 455 14.52 -20.22 -19.57
N GLN A 456 14.93 -20.78 -18.44
CA GLN A 456 14.08 -21.67 -17.63
C GLN A 456 12.80 -20.97 -17.17
N ILE A 457 12.90 -19.75 -16.62
CA ILE A 457 11.73 -18.96 -16.20
C ILE A 457 10.85 -18.63 -17.41
N SER A 458 11.42 -18.22 -18.53
CA SER A 458 10.66 -17.85 -19.72
C SER A 458 9.88 -19.05 -20.28
N ILE A 459 10.54 -20.20 -20.43
CA ILE A 459 9.88 -21.44 -20.90
C ILE A 459 8.77 -21.85 -19.92
N SER A 460 9.06 -21.86 -18.61
CA SER A 460 8.08 -22.24 -17.60
C SER A 460 6.87 -21.29 -17.58
N SER A 461 7.09 -19.99 -17.75
CA SER A 461 6.02 -19.00 -17.83
C SER A 461 5.19 -19.11 -19.11
N LEU A 462 5.81 -19.43 -20.24
CA LEU A 462 5.09 -19.66 -21.50
C LEU A 462 4.23 -20.92 -21.43
N VAL A 463 4.74 -22.02 -20.86
CA VAL A 463 3.94 -23.24 -20.66
C VAL A 463 2.80 -22.98 -19.67
N MET A 464 3.06 -22.25 -18.57
CA MET A 464 2.01 -21.81 -17.64
C MET A 464 0.93 -21.03 -18.38
N LEU A 465 1.32 -20.06 -19.22
CA LEU A 465 0.37 -19.26 -20.00
C LEU A 465 -0.45 -20.15 -20.95
N LEU A 466 0.17 -21.13 -21.60
CA LEU A 466 -0.53 -22.09 -22.45
C LEU A 466 -1.53 -22.93 -21.64
N VAL A 467 -1.15 -23.41 -20.47
CA VAL A 467 -2.06 -24.16 -19.59
C VAL A 467 -3.23 -23.29 -19.19
N LEU A 468 -2.98 -22.05 -18.75
CA LEU A 468 -4.03 -21.09 -18.39
C LEU A 468 -4.97 -20.84 -19.58
N TYR A 469 -4.43 -20.68 -20.80
CA TYR A 469 -5.22 -20.50 -22.00
C TYR A 469 -6.16 -21.69 -22.28
N LEU A 470 -5.69 -22.92 -22.07
CA LEU A 470 -6.47 -24.13 -22.34
C LEU A 470 -7.56 -24.42 -21.31
N ILE A 471 -7.37 -23.99 -20.06
CA ILE A 471 -8.31 -24.29 -18.96
C ILE A 471 -9.24 -23.13 -18.61
N LEU A 472 -8.98 -21.92 -19.14
CA LEU A 472 -9.77 -20.75 -18.83
C LEU A 472 -11.14 -20.83 -19.50
N PRO A 473 -12.25 -20.79 -18.72
CA PRO A 473 -13.59 -20.71 -19.28
C PRO A 473 -13.84 -19.38 -20.02
N ASP A 474 -14.78 -19.42 -20.97
CA ASP A 474 -15.24 -18.22 -21.67
C ASP A 474 -15.84 -17.19 -20.71
N MET A 475 -15.88 -15.91 -21.12
CA MET A 475 -16.42 -14.83 -20.30
C MET A 475 -17.88 -15.04 -19.89
N THR A 476 -18.65 -15.77 -20.68
CA THR A 476 -20.05 -16.16 -20.37
C THR A 476 -20.15 -16.93 -19.06
N TYR A 477 -19.18 -17.80 -18.74
CA TYR A 477 -19.10 -18.50 -17.47
C TYR A 477 -18.98 -17.53 -16.29
N TRP A 478 -18.07 -16.55 -16.39
CA TRP A 478 -17.83 -15.58 -15.32
C TRP A 478 -19.00 -14.65 -15.04
N ILE A 479 -19.91 -14.49 -16.03
CA ILE A 479 -21.11 -13.65 -15.91
C ILE A 479 -22.29 -14.46 -15.40
N SER A 480 -22.45 -15.72 -15.82
CA SER A 480 -23.63 -16.55 -15.52
C SER A 480 -23.54 -17.29 -14.19
N GLU A 481 -22.32 -17.65 -13.76
CA GLU A 481 -22.13 -18.47 -12.57
C GLU A 481 -22.20 -17.67 -11.26
N GLY A 482 -22.56 -18.37 -10.19
CA GLY A 482 -22.62 -17.80 -8.84
C GLY A 482 -21.24 -17.52 -8.27
N PHE A 483 -21.18 -16.65 -7.26
CA PHE A 483 -19.94 -16.21 -6.62
C PHE A 483 -19.02 -17.36 -6.17
N VAL A 484 -19.57 -18.37 -5.47
CA VAL A 484 -18.77 -19.48 -4.94
C VAL A 484 -18.16 -20.29 -6.08
N SER A 485 -18.91 -20.56 -7.15
CA SER A 485 -18.42 -21.27 -8.34
C SER A 485 -17.25 -20.51 -8.97
N ARG A 486 -17.40 -19.21 -9.19
CA ARG A 486 -16.35 -18.34 -9.74
C ARG A 486 -15.09 -18.32 -8.85
N MET A 487 -15.27 -18.20 -7.53
CA MET A 487 -14.14 -18.20 -6.57
C MET A 487 -13.39 -19.53 -6.56
N VAL A 488 -14.11 -20.65 -6.56
CA VAL A 488 -13.46 -21.98 -6.63
C VAL A 488 -12.72 -22.14 -7.95
N THR A 489 -13.35 -21.77 -9.06
CA THR A 489 -12.76 -21.89 -10.39
C THR A 489 -11.51 -21.03 -10.54
N ILE A 490 -11.51 -19.76 -10.12
CA ILE A 490 -10.32 -18.91 -10.23
C ILE A 490 -9.16 -19.42 -9.35
N VAL A 491 -9.46 -19.91 -8.16
CA VAL A 491 -8.45 -20.52 -7.28
C VAL A 491 -7.84 -21.77 -7.90
N LEU A 492 -8.67 -22.64 -8.49
CA LEU A 492 -8.18 -23.84 -9.19
C LEU A 492 -7.34 -23.50 -10.41
N ILE A 493 -7.73 -22.49 -11.19
CA ILE A 493 -6.96 -22.00 -12.35
C ILE A 493 -5.61 -21.43 -11.91
N CYS A 494 -5.58 -20.58 -10.88
CA CYS A 494 -4.35 -20.05 -10.32
C CYS A 494 -3.44 -21.17 -9.78
N PHE A 495 -4.02 -22.15 -9.10
CA PHE A 495 -3.28 -23.30 -8.60
C PHE A 495 -2.71 -24.16 -9.74
N ALA A 496 -3.49 -24.46 -10.76
CA ALA A 496 -3.03 -25.20 -11.94
C ALA A 496 -1.90 -24.46 -12.67
N GLY A 497 -2.01 -23.14 -12.82
CA GLY A 497 -0.94 -22.28 -13.34
C GLY A 497 0.34 -22.37 -12.50
N ALA A 498 0.25 -22.26 -11.19
CA ALA A 498 1.40 -22.35 -10.29
C ALA A 498 2.06 -23.74 -10.34
N VAL A 499 1.26 -24.81 -10.35
CA VAL A 499 1.75 -26.20 -10.45
C VAL A 499 2.42 -26.43 -11.80
N SER A 500 1.83 -25.99 -12.90
CA SER A 500 2.43 -26.15 -14.24
C SER A 500 3.74 -25.38 -14.36
N TYR A 501 3.82 -24.16 -13.85
CA TYR A 501 5.05 -23.38 -13.78
C TYR A 501 6.14 -24.12 -12.99
N ALA A 502 5.84 -24.56 -11.78
CA ALA A 502 6.78 -25.25 -10.91
C ALA A 502 7.25 -26.59 -11.54
N ALA A 503 6.33 -27.37 -12.12
CA ALA A 503 6.66 -28.63 -12.76
C ALA A 503 7.62 -28.45 -13.94
N VAL A 504 7.35 -27.49 -14.85
CA VAL A 504 8.22 -27.20 -15.98
C VAL A 504 9.56 -26.64 -15.53
N LEU A 505 9.57 -25.79 -14.51
CA LEU A 505 10.80 -25.25 -13.93
C LEU A 505 11.71 -26.37 -13.41
N LEU A 506 11.15 -27.37 -12.71
CA LEU A 506 11.90 -28.54 -12.26
C LEU A 506 12.36 -29.42 -13.44
N CYS A 507 11.50 -29.66 -14.44
CA CYS A 507 11.84 -30.44 -15.63
C CYS A 507 12.95 -29.79 -16.47
N THR A 508 13.05 -28.46 -16.47
CA THR A 508 14.14 -27.74 -17.16
C THR A 508 15.47 -27.79 -16.39
N GLY A 509 15.53 -28.53 -15.29
CA GLY A 509 16.74 -28.74 -14.52
C GLY A 509 17.07 -27.61 -13.54
N PHE A 510 16.07 -26.81 -13.18
CA PHE A 510 16.24 -25.81 -12.12
C PHE A 510 16.57 -26.48 -10.77
N ARG A 511 17.66 -26.04 -10.16
CA ARG A 511 18.10 -26.53 -8.85
C ARG A 511 18.15 -25.36 -7.87
N TYR A 512 17.74 -25.60 -6.63
CA TYR A 512 17.80 -24.59 -5.55
C TYR A 512 19.20 -23.96 -5.41
N GLN A 513 20.25 -24.74 -5.69
CA GLN A 513 21.64 -24.25 -5.72
C GLN A 513 21.88 -23.12 -6.74
N GLN A 514 21.05 -22.99 -7.77
CA GLN A 514 21.15 -21.87 -8.73
C GLN A 514 20.66 -20.55 -8.14
N LEU A 515 19.89 -20.58 -7.04
CA LEU A 515 19.53 -19.35 -6.31
C LEU A 515 20.68 -18.89 -5.41
N VAL A 516 21.48 -19.82 -4.90
CA VAL A 516 22.48 -19.54 -3.85
C VAL A 516 23.87 -19.24 -4.45
N ARG A 517 24.09 -19.60 -5.69
CA ARG A 517 25.31 -19.32 -6.46
C ARG A 517 25.09 -18.11 -7.36
#